data_888750250756bcb0541ff62cf8d3af50
#
_entry.id   888750250756bcb0541ff62cf8d3af50
#
_cell.length_a   1.000
_cell.length_b   1.000
_cell.length_c   1.000
_cell.angle_alpha   90.00
_cell.angle_beta   90.00
_cell.angle_gamma   90.00
#
_symmetry.space_group_name_H-M   'P 1'
#
loop_
_entity.id
_entity.type
_entity.pdbx_description
1 polymer ?
#
loop_
_entity_poly.entity_id
_entity_poly.type
_entity_poly.pdbx_seq_one_letter_code
_entity_poly.pdbx_strand_id
1 'polypeptide(L)'
;AQVYSLPEDEQILLEVPQEISPGRVRVEVEFSGSLSDRSQEGLYRRAHQGQWYAFTMFTAIEARRAFPCFDEPRFKTPWNLVLRVPEGLIAAANTPVRAEQVFERGWKRVEFGRTAVLPTEVLAFTVGPWDVHPGS
;
A
#
# COMPACT_ATOMS: atom_id res chain seq x y z
N ALA A 1 4.82 13.40 -17.95
CA ALA A 1 3.36 13.28 -17.99
C ALA A 1 2.73 14.40 -17.17
N GLN A 2 1.58 14.89 -17.60
CA GLN A 2 0.73 15.74 -16.76
C GLN A 2 -0.30 14.85 -16.06
N VAL A 3 -0.63 15.21 -14.81
CA VAL A 3 -1.56 14.43 -13.97
C VAL A 3 -2.78 15.29 -13.70
N TYR A 4 -3.95 14.77 -14.02
CA TYR A 4 -5.23 15.41 -13.73
C TYR A 4 -6.02 14.50 -12.80
N SER A 5 -6.52 15.05 -11.71
CA SER A 5 -7.45 14.36 -10.83
C SER A 5 -8.88 14.59 -11.31
N LEU A 6 -9.64 13.52 -11.44
CA LEU A 6 -11.06 13.51 -11.78
C LEU A 6 -11.84 12.96 -10.57
N PRO A 7 -12.06 13.78 -9.53
CA PRO A 7 -12.58 13.29 -8.24
C PRO A 7 -14.02 12.76 -8.33
N GLU A 8 -14.84 13.26 -9.26
CA GLU A 8 -16.20 12.75 -9.45
C GLU A 8 -16.25 11.32 -10.01
N ASP A 9 -15.22 10.95 -10.79
CA ASP A 9 -15.07 9.61 -11.36
C ASP A 9 -14.13 8.73 -10.53
N GLU A 10 -13.54 9.26 -9.45
CA GLU A 10 -12.48 8.63 -8.67
C GLU A 10 -11.30 8.16 -9.53
N GLN A 11 -10.95 8.95 -10.54
CA GLN A 11 -9.93 8.62 -11.54
C GLN A 11 -8.77 9.61 -11.55
N ILE A 12 -7.65 9.13 -12.06
CA ILE A 12 -6.48 9.93 -12.40
C ILE A 12 -6.22 9.77 -13.90
N LEU A 13 -6.19 10.89 -14.61
CA LEU A 13 -5.80 10.93 -16.02
C LEU A 13 -4.31 11.27 -16.12
N LEU A 14 -3.57 10.43 -16.82
CA LEU A 14 -2.15 10.66 -17.13
C LEU A 14 -2.03 11.05 -18.59
N GLU A 15 -1.76 12.32 -18.87
CA GLU A 15 -1.50 12.80 -20.23
C GLU A 15 -0.01 12.75 -20.52
N VAL A 16 0.35 12.13 -21.64
CA VAL A 16 1.73 12.04 -22.11
C VAL A 16 1.92 12.86 -23.38
N PRO A 17 3.06 13.54 -23.55
CA PRO A 17 3.28 14.47 -24.67
C PRO A 17 3.48 13.75 -26.02
N GLN A 18 3.68 12.46 -26.03
CA GLN A 18 3.89 11.64 -27.20
C GLN A 18 3.06 10.37 -27.15
N GLU A 19 2.63 9.89 -28.31
CA GLU A 19 1.95 8.62 -28.45
C GLU A 19 2.84 7.47 -27.93
N ILE A 20 2.27 6.60 -27.10
CA ILE A 20 2.94 5.41 -26.59
C ILE A 20 2.66 4.26 -27.55
N SER A 21 3.70 3.73 -28.18
CA SER A 21 3.57 2.53 -29.01
C SER A 21 3.09 1.33 -28.19
N PRO A 22 2.34 0.40 -28.81
CA PRO A 22 1.93 -0.83 -28.14
C PRO A 22 3.13 -1.59 -27.55
N GLY A 23 3.02 -2.01 -26.29
CA GLY A 23 4.12 -2.69 -25.61
C GLY A 23 4.02 -2.58 -24.09
N ARG A 24 5.13 -2.94 -23.42
CA ARG A 24 5.25 -2.78 -21.97
C ARG A 24 5.55 -1.34 -21.62
N VAL A 25 4.78 -0.81 -20.68
CA VAL A 25 4.96 0.54 -20.13
C VAL A 25 5.25 0.42 -18.64
N ARG A 26 6.17 1.24 -18.14
CA ARG A 26 6.40 1.44 -16.71
C ARG A 26 5.83 2.79 -16.32
N VAL A 27 4.97 2.81 -15.34
CA VAL A 27 4.43 4.03 -14.74
C VAL A 27 4.92 4.13 -13.31
N GLU A 28 5.51 5.26 -12.95
CA GLU A 28 5.91 5.59 -11.58
C GLU A 28 5.06 6.77 -11.13
N VAL A 29 4.45 6.62 -9.97
CA VAL A 29 3.59 7.65 -9.37
C VAL A 29 4.06 7.92 -7.95
N GLU A 30 4.41 9.17 -7.67
CA GLU A 30 4.61 9.66 -6.31
C GLU A 30 3.32 10.27 -5.80
N PHE A 31 2.93 9.90 -4.62
CA PHE A 31 1.69 10.39 -3.99
C PHE A 31 1.88 10.54 -2.49
N SER A 32 1.00 11.30 -1.87
CA SER A 32 0.89 11.44 -0.42
C SER A 32 -0.54 11.35 0.03
N GLY A 33 -0.76 10.96 1.26
CA GLY A 33 -2.08 10.83 1.85
C GLY A 33 -2.02 10.81 3.36
N SER A 34 -3.19 10.82 3.98
CA SER A 34 -3.34 10.79 5.43
C SER A 34 -3.94 9.46 5.87
N LEU A 35 -3.45 8.93 6.99
CA LEU A 35 -4.09 7.80 7.65
C LEU A 35 -5.40 8.26 8.30
N SER A 36 -6.53 7.67 7.90
CA SER A 36 -7.80 7.95 8.53
C SER A 36 -7.82 7.42 9.97
N ASP A 37 -8.35 8.21 10.89
CA ASP A 37 -8.64 7.78 12.27
C ASP A 37 -10.16 7.64 12.52
N ARG A 38 -10.98 8.00 11.54
CA ARG A 38 -12.45 7.99 11.60
C ARG A 38 -13.08 6.86 10.80
N SER A 39 -12.56 6.56 9.61
CA SER A 39 -13.01 5.46 8.75
C SER A 39 -12.15 4.22 8.99
N GLN A 40 -12.69 3.06 8.63
CA GLN A 40 -11.95 1.78 8.54
C GLN A 40 -11.77 1.33 7.09
N GLU A 41 -11.87 2.26 6.15
CA GLU A 41 -11.72 2.03 4.71
C GLU A 41 -10.37 2.54 4.22
N GLY A 42 -9.81 1.86 3.23
CA GLY A 42 -8.52 2.20 2.68
C GLY A 42 -7.36 1.91 3.63
N LEU A 43 -6.51 2.89 3.86
CA LEU A 43 -5.43 2.85 4.84
C LEU A 43 -5.81 3.73 6.05
N TYR A 44 -5.92 3.12 7.20
CA TYR A 44 -6.39 3.79 8.41
C TYR A 44 -5.56 3.46 9.64
N ARG A 45 -5.75 4.20 10.71
CA ARG A 45 -5.09 3.96 12.00
C ARG A 45 -6.08 3.85 13.16
N ARG A 46 -5.68 3.10 14.17
CA ARG A 46 -6.40 2.98 15.45
C ARG A 46 -5.45 3.08 16.62
N ALA A 47 -5.90 3.75 17.67
CA ALA A 47 -5.19 3.77 18.94
C ALA A 47 -5.66 2.64 19.85
N HIS A 48 -4.72 1.97 20.50
CA HIS A 48 -4.97 1.01 21.58
C HIS A 48 -3.91 1.20 22.66
N GLN A 49 -4.34 1.39 23.91
CA GLN A 49 -3.46 1.61 25.07
C GLN A 49 -2.40 2.71 24.83
N GLY A 50 -2.79 3.82 24.21
CA GLY A 50 -1.91 4.95 23.91
C GLY A 50 -0.94 4.75 22.74
N GLN A 51 -1.01 3.63 22.04
CA GLN A 51 -0.19 3.31 20.88
C GLN A 51 -1.02 3.29 19.60
N TRP A 52 -0.40 3.60 18.46
CA TRP A 52 -1.04 3.65 17.17
C TRP A 52 -0.68 2.45 16.31
N TYR A 53 -1.70 1.94 15.65
CA TYR A 53 -1.62 0.83 14.70
C TYR A 53 -2.20 1.27 13.37
N ALA A 54 -1.55 0.95 12.27
CA ALA A 54 -2.04 1.19 10.91
C ALA A 54 -2.52 -0.13 10.30
N PHE A 55 -3.62 -0.06 9.55
CA PHE A 55 -4.27 -1.20 8.91
C PHE A 55 -4.72 -0.83 7.51
N THR A 56 -4.82 -1.84 6.67
CA THR A 56 -5.50 -1.74 5.38
C THR A 56 -6.85 -2.45 5.41
N MET A 57 -7.84 -1.87 4.73
CA MET A 57 -9.11 -2.49 4.41
C MET A 57 -9.50 -2.04 3.00
N PHE A 58 -9.21 -2.88 2.01
CA PHE A 58 -9.35 -2.53 0.61
C PHE A 58 -10.58 -3.14 -0.07
N THR A 59 -11.33 -3.96 0.65
CA THR A 59 -12.57 -4.58 0.18
C THR A 59 -13.72 -3.56 0.18
N ALA A 60 -14.50 -3.43 -0.90
CA ALA A 60 -14.31 -4.10 -2.20
C ALA A 60 -13.47 -3.26 -3.19
N ILE A 61 -13.48 -1.92 -3.07
CA ILE A 61 -12.85 -0.94 -3.98
C ILE A 61 -12.24 0.22 -3.19
N GLU A 62 -11.70 -0.05 -2.01
CA GLU A 62 -11.20 0.98 -1.09
C GLU A 62 -9.68 1.17 -1.17
N ALA A 63 -8.98 0.40 -2.02
CA ALA A 63 -7.53 0.59 -2.22
C ALA A 63 -7.19 1.94 -2.86
N ARG A 64 -8.09 2.49 -3.68
CA ARG A 64 -7.99 3.82 -4.28
C ARG A 64 -7.87 4.95 -3.25
N ARG A 65 -8.33 4.74 -2.03
CA ARG A 65 -8.19 5.68 -0.92
C ARG A 65 -6.79 5.67 -0.31
N ALA A 66 -6.00 4.65 -0.62
CA ALA A 66 -4.65 4.48 -0.08
C ALA A 66 -3.57 4.81 -1.11
N PHE A 67 -3.75 4.40 -2.37
CA PHE A 67 -2.79 4.63 -3.45
C PHE A 67 -3.45 4.56 -4.83
N PRO A 68 -2.85 5.19 -5.86
CA PRO A 68 -3.31 5.08 -7.24
C PRO A 68 -3.20 3.64 -7.74
N CYS A 69 -4.32 3.06 -8.20
CA CYS A 69 -4.36 1.68 -8.66
C CYS A 69 -5.54 1.42 -9.60
N PHE A 70 -5.52 0.26 -10.27
CA PHE A 70 -6.70 -0.29 -10.92
C PHE A 70 -7.53 -1.06 -9.89
N ASP A 71 -8.45 -0.36 -9.24
CA ASP A 71 -9.15 -0.84 -8.04
C ASP A 71 -10.46 -1.57 -8.38
N GLU A 72 -10.37 -2.50 -9.32
CA GLU A 72 -11.46 -3.39 -9.67
C GLU A 72 -10.99 -4.85 -9.52
N PRO A 73 -11.80 -5.76 -8.94
CA PRO A 73 -11.41 -7.14 -8.68
C PRO A 73 -10.98 -7.96 -9.91
N ARG A 74 -11.36 -7.50 -11.11
CA ARG A 74 -10.93 -8.13 -12.38
C ARG A 74 -9.46 -7.89 -12.69
N PHE A 75 -8.86 -6.81 -12.20
CA PHE A 75 -7.44 -6.50 -12.39
C PHE A 75 -6.61 -7.20 -11.31
N LYS A 76 -5.93 -8.25 -11.73
CA LYS A 76 -5.10 -9.07 -10.84
C LYS A 76 -3.65 -9.01 -11.29
N THR A 77 -2.76 -8.78 -10.34
CA THR A 77 -1.32 -8.73 -10.57
C THR A 77 -0.55 -9.25 -9.35
N PRO A 78 0.68 -9.72 -9.51
CA PRO A 78 1.53 -9.94 -8.35
C PRO A 78 2.07 -8.61 -7.81
N TRP A 79 2.17 -8.52 -6.50
CA TRP A 79 2.63 -7.32 -5.79
C TRP A 79 4.02 -7.53 -5.19
N ASN A 80 4.83 -6.48 -5.24
CA ASN A 80 6.05 -6.37 -4.47
C ASN A 80 5.86 -5.21 -3.49
N LEU A 81 5.69 -5.53 -2.23
CA LEU A 81 5.48 -4.54 -1.17
C LEU A 81 6.78 -4.22 -0.45
N VAL A 82 7.04 -2.94 -0.29
CA VAL A 82 8.13 -2.43 0.53
C VAL A 82 7.57 -1.32 1.41
N LEU A 83 7.74 -1.46 2.71
CA LEU A 83 7.32 -0.45 3.68
C LEU A 83 8.54 0.23 4.30
N ARG A 84 8.46 1.54 4.52
CA ARG A 84 9.38 2.29 5.36
C ARG A 84 8.63 2.67 6.63
N VAL A 85 9.09 2.16 7.74
CA VAL A 85 8.38 2.28 9.02
C VAL A 85 9.36 2.71 10.12
N PRO A 86 8.88 3.31 11.21
CA PRO A 86 9.70 3.52 12.40
C PRO A 86 10.36 2.22 12.86
N GLU A 87 11.63 2.28 13.25
CA GLU A 87 12.47 1.11 13.60
C GLU A 87 11.83 0.21 14.68
N GLY A 88 11.19 0.83 15.69
CA GLY A 88 10.53 0.11 16.79
C GLY A 88 9.19 -0.54 16.45
N LEU A 89 8.66 -0.36 15.22
CA LEU A 89 7.38 -0.94 14.83
C LEU A 89 7.58 -2.21 14.00
N ILE A 90 6.61 -3.11 14.07
CA ILE A 90 6.56 -4.32 13.26
C ILE A 90 5.59 -4.11 12.11
N ALA A 91 5.98 -4.55 10.93
CA ALA A 91 5.14 -4.60 9.74
C ALA A 91 4.86 -6.05 9.36
N ALA A 92 3.61 -6.33 9.00
CA ALA A 92 3.19 -7.62 8.44
C ALA A 92 2.35 -7.40 7.18
N ALA A 93 2.37 -8.34 6.26
CA ALA A 93 1.64 -8.27 4.99
C ALA A 93 1.18 -9.67 4.52
N ASN A 94 0.61 -9.75 3.31
CA ASN A 94 0.16 -11.03 2.71
C ASN A 94 1.26 -12.09 2.62
N THR A 95 2.53 -11.68 2.59
CA THR A 95 3.69 -12.56 2.44
C THR A 95 4.70 -12.32 3.56
N PRO A 96 5.53 -13.31 3.88
CA PRO A 96 6.59 -13.15 4.88
C PRO A 96 7.58 -12.03 4.51
N VAL A 97 8.19 -11.45 5.54
CA VAL A 97 9.33 -10.53 5.37
C VAL A 97 10.48 -11.27 4.71
N ARG A 98 10.99 -10.70 3.62
CA ARG A 98 12.16 -11.19 2.90
C ARG A 98 13.45 -10.54 3.37
N ALA A 99 13.39 -9.24 3.63
CA ALA A 99 14.52 -8.46 4.12
C ALA A 99 14.05 -7.28 4.98
N GLU A 100 14.85 -6.99 6.00
CA GLU A 100 14.64 -5.83 6.85
C GLU A 100 15.97 -5.12 7.03
N GLN A 101 16.01 -3.81 6.84
CA GLN A 101 17.22 -3.01 6.93
C GLN A 101 16.91 -1.63 7.54
N VAL A 102 17.65 -1.28 8.57
CA VAL A 102 17.71 0.10 9.06
C VAL A 102 18.49 0.94 8.04
N PHE A 103 17.93 2.04 7.56
CA PHE A 103 18.56 2.89 6.54
C PHE A 103 18.80 4.32 7.01
N GLU A 104 18.01 4.79 7.96
CA GLU A 104 18.15 6.09 8.61
C GLU A 104 17.92 5.92 10.12
N ARG A 105 18.40 6.90 10.92
CA ARG A 105 18.20 6.85 12.37
C ARG A 105 16.72 6.86 12.71
N GLY A 106 16.24 5.77 13.32
CA GLY A 106 14.86 5.59 13.75
C GLY A 106 13.90 5.08 12.66
N TRP A 107 14.39 4.74 11.46
CA TRP A 107 13.60 4.20 10.36
C TRP A 107 14.21 2.92 9.78
N LYS A 108 13.36 2.00 9.41
CA LYS A 108 13.72 0.77 8.71
C LYS A 108 12.89 0.54 7.45
N ARG A 109 13.49 -0.14 6.50
CA ARG A 109 12.88 -0.64 5.28
C ARG A 109 12.57 -2.11 5.46
N VAL A 110 11.31 -2.47 5.26
CA VAL A 110 10.82 -3.85 5.32
C VAL A 110 10.39 -4.26 3.93
N GLU A 111 10.99 -5.28 3.38
CA GLU A 111 10.69 -5.85 2.06
C GLU A 111 10.00 -7.19 2.23
N PHE A 112 8.84 -7.34 1.61
CA PHE A 112 8.06 -8.57 1.65
C PHE A 112 8.32 -9.44 0.41
N GLY A 113 8.05 -10.72 0.52
CA GLY A 113 8.04 -11.62 -0.62
C GLY A 113 7.02 -11.18 -1.67
N ARG A 114 7.28 -11.51 -2.93
CA ARG A 114 6.31 -11.28 -4.02
C ARG A 114 5.06 -12.10 -3.79
N THR A 115 3.89 -11.47 -3.93
CA THR A 115 2.61 -12.19 -3.80
C THR A 115 2.32 -13.09 -5.00
N ALA A 116 1.39 -14.01 -4.85
CA ALA A 116 0.68 -14.59 -5.98
C ALA A 116 -0.08 -13.50 -6.75
N VAL A 117 -0.65 -13.85 -7.90
CA VAL A 117 -1.53 -12.95 -8.67
C VAL A 117 -2.82 -12.75 -7.89
N LEU A 118 -3.06 -11.53 -7.42
CA LEU A 118 -4.23 -11.16 -6.63
C LEU A 118 -4.73 -9.74 -6.96
N PRO A 119 -6.04 -9.48 -6.77
CA PRO A 119 -6.58 -8.13 -6.94
C PRO A 119 -6.21 -7.23 -5.77
N THR A 120 -6.35 -5.91 -5.96
CA THR A 120 -6.08 -4.89 -4.93
C THR A 120 -6.85 -5.12 -3.64
N GLU A 121 -8.10 -5.57 -3.73
CA GLU A 121 -8.99 -5.75 -2.57
C GLU A 121 -8.48 -6.74 -1.50
N VAL A 122 -7.60 -7.68 -1.88
CA VAL A 122 -7.02 -8.65 -0.96
C VAL A 122 -5.57 -8.34 -0.58
N LEU A 123 -4.99 -7.27 -1.14
CA LEU A 123 -3.70 -6.78 -0.66
C LEU A 123 -3.86 -6.23 0.75
N ALA A 124 -3.07 -6.74 1.67
CA ALA A 124 -3.17 -6.35 3.07
C ALA A 124 -1.79 -6.13 3.69
N PHE A 125 -1.71 -5.13 4.54
CA PHE A 125 -0.58 -4.94 5.45
C PHE A 125 -1.02 -4.21 6.72
N THR A 126 -0.22 -4.36 7.75
CA THR A 126 -0.39 -3.66 9.02
C THR A 126 0.95 -3.20 9.56
N VAL A 127 0.96 -2.12 10.32
CA VAL A 127 2.15 -1.59 11.00
C VAL A 127 1.76 -1.18 12.41
N GLY A 128 2.52 -1.61 13.38
CA GLY A 128 2.27 -1.25 14.78
C GLY A 128 3.27 -1.86 15.74
N PRO A 129 3.17 -1.55 17.02
CA PRO A 129 3.96 -2.19 18.08
C PRO A 129 3.38 -3.58 18.44
N TRP A 130 3.37 -4.46 17.44
CA TRP A 130 2.82 -5.82 17.57
C TRP A 130 3.68 -6.69 18.47
N ASP A 131 3.03 -7.58 19.22
CA ASP A 131 3.66 -8.73 19.84
C ASP A 131 3.43 -9.95 18.93
N VAL A 132 4.51 -10.50 18.40
CA VAL A 132 4.45 -11.57 17.39
C VAL A 132 4.87 -12.87 18.01
N HIS A 133 3.95 -13.83 18.08
CA HIS A 133 4.21 -15.17 18.53
C HIS A 133 4.37 -16.10 17.32
N PRO A 134 5.43 -16.90 17.25
CA PRO A 134 5.55 -17.91 16.20
C PRO A 134 4.40 -18.90 16.33
N GLY A 135 3.74 -19.17 15.20
CA GLY A 135 2.72 -20.23 15.14
C GLY A 135 3.32 -21.61 15.41
N SER A 136 2.59 -22.44 16.08
CA SER A 136 2.88 -23.87 16.29
C SER A 136 2.52 -24.70 15.07
#